data_36e88c38b73f2c66e1f9a5e1b54c2a29
#
_entry.id   36e88c38b73f2c66e1f9a5e1b54c2a29
#
_cell.length_a   1.000
_cell.length_b   1.000
_cell.length_c   1.000
_cell.angle_alpha   90.00
_cell.angle_beta   90.00
_cell.angle_gamma   90.00
#
_symmetry.space_group_name_H-M   'P 1'
#
loop_
_entity.id
_entity.type
_entity.pdbx_description
1 polymer ?
#
loop_
_entity_poly.entity_id
_entity_poly.type
_entity_poly.pdbx_seq_one_letter_code
_entity_poly.pdbx_strand_id
1 'polypeptide(L)'
;MELLSSILVFFAGLWAGTINAVVGSGTLVTFPVLIALGIAPVTASISNATGLVAGNAAGAWGYRKELKGRGRQLLRLLPASLLGGISGAWLLLHLPEVVFHYAAPALIVLALLMVVFQPRLQQWVRAREENPEHALKDKSHGLLLVVLVYLAGVYGGYFVAAQGILLVGILGVFMTGTIQNANAMKNILVLGVNVVAAASYLLFAFGRINWAVVAIIAVSSLIGGVIGSKVGRRLSPPVLRGVIFALGLVALGFMIANLLK
;
A
#
# COMPACT_ATOMS: atom_id res chain seq x y z
N MET A 1 -14.64 -1.67 -21.29
CA MET A 1 -13.25 -1.17 -21.49
C MET A 1 -12.75 -1.62 -22.85
N GLU A 2 -12.07 -0.76 -23.58
CA GLU A 2 -11.38 -1.15 -24.82
C GLU A 2 -10.24 -2.14 -24.51
N LEU A 3 -9.87 -2.95 -25.52
CA LEU A 3 -8.82 -3.98 -25.36
C LEU A 3 -7.49 -3.37 -24.87
N LEU A 4 -7.09 -2.23 -25.46
CA LEU A 4 -5.84 -1.55 -25.08
C LEU A 4 -5.86 -1.10 -23.61
N SER A 5 -6.97 -0.52 -23.15
CA SER A 5 -7.15 -0.12 -21.74
C SER A 5 -7.05 -1.31 -20.79
N SER A 6 -7.64 -2.45 -21.17
CA SER A 6 -7.59 -3.68 -20.38
C SER A 6 -6.16 -4.23 -20.26
N ILE A 7 -5.39 -4.18 -21.36
CA ILE A 7 -3.98 -4.59 -21.38
C ILE A 7 -3.14 -3.69 -20.48
N LEU A 8 -3.32 -2.36 -20.55
CA LEU A 8 -2.61 -1.40 -19.71
C LEU A 8 -2.89 -1.64 -18.22
N VAL A 9 -4.17 -1.82 -17.85
CA VAL A 9 -4.56 -2.12 -16.46
C VAL A 9 -3.99 -3.45 -16.00
N PHE A 10 -3.94 -4.49 -16.87
CA PHE A 10 -3.36 -5.77 -16.55
C PHE A 10 -1.87 -5.66 -16.21
N PHE A 11 -1.07 -5.01 -17.03
CA PHE A 11 0.35 -4.83 -16.76
C PHE A 11 0.60 -3.92 -15.55
N ALA A 12 -0.21 -2.87 -15.39
CA ALA A 12 -0.15 -2.03 -14.18
C ALA A 12 -0.45 -2.84 -12.91
N GLY A 13 -1.47 -3.70 -12.95
CA GLY A 13 -1.82 -4.58 -11.84
C GLY A 13 -0.73 -5.62 -11.53
N LEU A 14 -0.11 -6.20 -12.56
CA LEU A 14 1.01 -7.14 -12.43
C LEU A 14 2.21 -6.46 -11.69
N TRP A 15 2.59 -5.28 -12.16
CA TRP A 15 3.64 -4.48 -11.52
C TRP A 15 3.25 -4.07 -10.10
N ALA A 16 2.01 -3.62 -9.90
CA ALA A 16 1.52 -3.20 -8.60
C ALA A 16 1.56 -4.34 -7.58
N GLY A 17 1.14 -5.54 -7.94
CA GLY A 17 1.23 -6.72 -7.08
C GLY A 17 2.68 -7.06 -6.71
N THR A 18 3.58 -7.04 -7.70
CA THR A 18 5.02 -7.26 -7.50
C THR A 18 5.62 -6.24 -6.55
N ILE A 19 5.38 -4.96 -6.81
CA ILE A 19 5.91 -3.85 -6.01
C ILE A 19 5.30 -3.85 -4.59
N ASN A 20 4.01 -4.15 -4.46
CA ASN A 20 3.35 -4.18 -3.15
C ASN A 20 3.95 -5.24 -2.22
N ALA A 21 4.25 -6.42 -2.73
CA ALA A 21 4.87 -7.48 -1.95
C ALA A 21 6.25 -7.07 -1.41
N VAL A 22 7.04 -6.31 -2.19
CA VAL A 22 8.44 -5.96 -1.89
C VAL A 22 8.58 -4.61 -1.21
N VAL A 23 7.93 -3.58 -1.77
CA VAL A 23 8.09 -2.17 -1.40
C VAL A 23 6.88 -1.66 -0.62
N GLY A 24 5.66 -2.04 -1.04
CA GLY A 24 4.42 -1.61 -0.42
C GLY A 24 3.84 -0.31 -1.00
N SER A 25 4.04 -0.07 -2.30
CA SER A 25 3.58 1.14 -3.01
C SER A 25 2.96 0.86 -4.37
N GLY A 26 2.34 -0.31 -4.56
CA GLY A 26 1.79 -0.75 -5.84
C GLY A 26 0.71 0.18 -6.41
N THR A 27 -0.09 0.80 -5.56
CA THR A 27 -1.10 1.79 -5.97
C THR A 27 -0.51 2.96 -6.76
N LEU A 28 0.74 3.35 -6.52
CA LEU A 28 1.42 4.38 -7.31
C LEU A 28 1.69 3.98 -8.77
N VAL A 29 1.44 2.73 -9.13
CA VAL A 29 1.48 2.24 -10.51
C VAL A 29 0.08 2.19 -11.11
N THR A 30 -0.87 1.55 -10.42
CA THR A 30 -2.23 1.35 -10.95
C THR A 30 -3.06 2.62 -10.96
N PHE A 31 -3.02 3.41 -9.90
CA PHE A 31 -3.83 4.62 -9.79
C PHE A 31 -3.58 5.63 -10.92
N PRO A 32 -2.32 5.98 -11.29
CA PRO A 32 -2.04 6.82 -12.45
C PRO A 32 -2.63 6.30 -13.75
N VAL A 33 -2.50 5.00 -13.99
CA VAL A 33 -3.03 4.38 -15.21
C VAL A 33 -4.55 4.49 -15.26
N LEU A 34 -5.24 4.26 -14.14
CA LEU A 34 -6.69 4.40 -14.07
C LEU A 34 -7.15 5.83 -14.31
N ILE A 35 -6.45 6.82 -13.73
CA ILE A 35 -6.74 8.25 -13.97
C ILE A 35 -6.49 8.63 -15.42
N ALA A 36 -5.39 8.18 -16.03
CA ALA A 36 -5.07 8.44 -17.44
C ALA A 36 -6.11 7.83 -18.39
N LEU A 37 -6.77 6.74 -17.98
CA LEU A 37 -7.90 6.13 -18.72
C LEU A 37 -9.24 6.82 -18.45
N GLY A 38 -9.26 7.96 -17.75
CA GLY A 38 -10.46 8.78 -17.52
C GLY A 38 -11.37 8.25 -16.40
N ILE A 39 -10.91 7.32 -15.57
CA ILE A 39 -11.69 6.84 -14.43
C ILE A 39 -11.66 7.88 -13.31
N ALA A 40 -12.84 8.26 -12.80
CA ALA A 40 -12.96 9.23 -11.71
C ALA A 40 -12.09 8.82 -10.48
N PRO A 41 -11.39 9.77 -9.83
CA PRO A 41 -10.38 9.47 -8.83
C PRO A 41 -10.86 8.60 -7.67
N VAL A 42 -12.06 8.84 -7.14
CA VAL A 42 -12.65 8.02 -6.08
C VAL A 42 -12.94 6.61 -6.59
N THR A 43 -13.57 6.47 -7.76
CA THR A 43 -13.84 5.16 -8.40
C THR A 43 -12.54 4.40 -8.68
N ALA A 44 -11.49 5.09 -9.15
CA ALA A 44 -10.16 4.51 -9.35
C ALA A 44 -9.58 3.99 -8.03
N SER A 45 -9.67 4.78 -6.94
CA SER A 45 -9.16 4.40 -5.62
C SER A 45 -9.87 3.17 -5.07
N ILE A 46 -11.23 3.17 -5.04
CA ILE A 46 -12.03 2.04 -4.52
C ILE A 46 -11.83 0.76 -5.34
N SER A 47 -11.87 0.87 -6.67
CA SER A 47 -11.70 -0.29 -7.56
C SER A 47 -10.28 -0.88 -7.46
N ASN A 48 -9.27 -0.01 -7.41
CA ASN A 48 -7.88 -0.41 -7.21
C ASN A 48 -7.66 -1.12 -5.87
N ALA A 49 -8.13 -0.52 -4.77
CA ALA A 49 -8.00 -1.12 -3.43
C ALA A 49 -8.65 -2.51 -3.36
N THR A 50 -9.84 -2.65 -3.95
CA THR A 50 -10.59 -3.92 -4.01
C THR A 50 -9.83 -4.96 -4.84
N GLY A 51 -9.33 -4.59 -6.01
CA GLY A 51 -8.57 -5.50 -6.88
C GLY A 51 -7.23 -5.93 -6.27
N LEU A 52 -6.54 -5.04 -5.57
CA LEU A 52 -5.25 -5.34 -4.95
C LEU A 52 -5.32 -6.30 -3.75
N VAL A 53 -6.51 -6.60 -3.21
CA VAL A 53 -6.67 -7.61 -2.13
C VAL A 53 -6.03 -8.93 -2.53
N ALA A 54 -6.25 -9.40 -3.77
CA ALA A 54 -5.71 -10.68 -4.25
C ALA A 54 -4.16 -10.67 -4.29
N GLY A 55 -3.57 -9.59 -4.81
CA GLY A 55 -2.11 -9.43 -4.85
C GLY A 55 -1.49 -9.33 -3.46
N ASN A 56 -2.14 -8.60 -2.55
CA ASN A 56 -1.70 -8.48 -1.15
C ASN A 56 -1.80 -9.81 -0.41
N ALA A 57 -2.83 -10.62 -0.68
CA ALA A 57 -2.94 -11.97 -0.13
C ALA A 57 -1.78 -12.88 -0.60
N ALA A 58 -1.42 -12.81 -1.90
CA ALA A 58 -0.27 -13.53 -2.42
C ALA A 58 1.05 -13.06 -1.78
N GLY A 59 1.23 -11.75 -1.62
CA GLY A 59 2.38 -11.17 -0.93
C GLY A 59 2.48 -11.66 0.53
N ALA A 60 1.38 -11.58 1.27
CA ALA A 60 1.29 -12.04 2.66
C ALA A 60 1.62 -13.53 2.79
N TRP A 61 1.06 -14.36 1.90
CA TRP A 61 1.36 -15.79 1.84
C TRP A 61 2.83 -16.07 1.55
N GLY A 62 3.44 -15.32 0.63
CA GLY A 62 4.84 -15.48 0.26
C GLY A 62 5.82 -15.18 1.39
N TYR A 63 5.46 -14.25 2.28
CA TYR A 63 6.27 -13.85 3.44
C TYR A 63 5.86 -14.52 4.76
N ARG A 64 4.96 -15.52 4.74
CA ARG A 64 4.45 -16.16 5.97
C ARG A 64 5.50 -16.83 6.86
N LYS A 65 6.61 -17.27 6.26
CA LYS A 65 7.71 -17.94 7.00
C LYS A 65 8.44 -16.95 7.92
N GLU A 66 8.56 -15.71 7.51
CA GLU A 66 9.20 -14.62 8.25
C GLU A 66 8.36 -14.11 9.43
N LEU A 67 7.09 -14.56 9.54
CA LEU A 67 6.20 -14.26 10.67
C LEU A 67 6.31 -15.26 11.83
N LYS A 68 7.10 -16.33 11.69
CA LYS A 68 7.27 -17.31 12.76
C LYS A 68 7.77 -16.63 14.04
N GLY A 69 7.09 -16.89 15.15
CA GLY A 69 7.40 -16.29 16.46
C GLY A 69 6.84 -14.86 16.66
N ARG A 70 6.20 -14.26 15.65
CA ARG A 70 5.68 -12.88 15.70
C ARG A 70 4.15 -12.78 15.87
N GLY A 71 3.47 -13.92 16.07
CA GLY A 71 2.01 -13.97 16.15
C GLY A 71 1.41 -13.05 17.21
N ARG A 72 1.99 -13.00 18.41
CA ARG A 72 1.53 -12.12 19.52
C ARG A 72 1.61 -10.63 19.13
N GLN A 73 2.66 -10.24 18.42
CA GLN A 73 2.86 -8.86 17.99
C GLN A 73 1.88 -8.51 16.86
N LEU A 74 1.66 -9.43 15.91
CA LEU A 74 0.66 -9.29 14.87
C LEU A 74 -0.74 -9.12 15.45
N LEU A 75 -1.16 -9.98 16.38
CA LEU A 75 -2.46 -9.92 17.05
C LEU A 75 -2.68 -8.60 17.81
N ARG A 76 -1.62 -7.98 18.31
CA ARG A 76 -1.68 -6.67 18.97
C ARG A 76 -1.87 -5.51 17.98
N LEU A 77 -1.23 -5.58 16.80
CA LEU A 77 -1.23 -4.48 15.83
C LEU A 77 -2.37 -4.58 14.81
N LEU A 78 -2.84 -5.80 14.52
CA LEU A 78 -3.87 -6.04 13.53
C LEU A 78 -5.18 -5.28 13.83
N PRO A 79 -5.72 -5.29 15.06
CA PRO A 79 -6.94 -4.51 15.36
C PRO A 79 -6.79 -3.01 15.07
N ALA A 80 -5.65 -2.42 15.45
CA ALA A 80 -5.38 -1.00 15.17
C ALA A 80 -5.34 -0.72 13.66
N SER A 81 -4.67 -1.60 12.89
CA SER A 81 -4.60 -1.47 11.43
C SER A 81 -5.98 -1.61 10.77
N LEU A 82 -6.80 -2.58 11.22
CA LEU A 82 -8.16 -2.80 10.70
C LEU A 82 -9.07 -1.61 11.01
N LEU A 83 -9.08 -1.14 12.27
CA LEU A 83 -9.85 0.04 12.67
C LEU A 83 -9.42 1.28 11.89
N GLY A 84 -8.11 1.47 11.70
CA GLY A 84 -7.60 2.52 10.84
C GLY A 84 -8.11 2.40 9.41
N GLY A 85 -8.07 1.19 8.83
CA GLY A 85 -8.57 0.91 7.48
C GLY A 85 -10.06 1.23 7.32
N ILE A 86 -10.89 0.85 8.30
CA ILE A 86 -12.31 1.19 8.33
C ILE A 86 -12.50 2.71 8.41
N SER A 87 -11.78 3.39 9.32
CA SER A 87 -11.85 4.85 9.45
C SER A 87 -11.44 5.57 8.16
N GLY A 88 -10.37 5.11 7.50
CA GLY A 88 -9.91 5.67 6.22
C GLY A 88 -10.91 5.44 5.09
N ALA A 89 -11.45 4.24 4.97
CA ALA A 89 -12.50 3.92 4.01
C ALA A 89 -13.77 4.74 4.24
N TRP A 90 -14.16 4.90 5.51
CA TRP A 90 -15.28 5.76 5.89
C TRP A 90 -15.05 7.21 5.47
N LEU A 91 -13.87 7.77 5.73
CA LEU A 91 -13.51 9.12 5.27
C LEU A 91 -13.61 9.25 3.75
N LEU A 92 -13.10 8.26 2.98
CA LEU A 92 -13.17 8.29 1.52
C LEU A 92 -14.61 8.29 1.01
N LEU A 93 -15.51 7.59 1.68
CA LEU A 93 -16.90 7.43 1.24
C LEU A 93 -17.80 8.61 1.64
N HIS A 94 -17.50 9.30 2.75
CA HIS A 94 -18.37 10.32 3.32
C HIS A 94 -17.89 11.76 3.09
N LEU A 95 -16.57 11.94 2.85
CA LEU A 95 -16.08 13.26 2.47
C LEU A 95 -16.51 13.62 1.03
N PRO A 96 -16.82 14.90 0.77
CA PRO A 96 -17.12 15.35 -0.59
C PRO A 96 -15.99 14.97 -1.55
N GLU A 97 -16.32 14.58 -2.78
CA GLU A 97 -15.31 14.20 -3.78
C GLU A 97 -14.28 15.31 -4.06
N VAL A 98 -14.69 16.57 -3.91
CA VAL A 98 -13.81 17.74 -4.00
C VAL A 98 -12.65 17.64 -3.00
N VAL A 99 -12.88 17.14 -1.77
CA VAL A 99 -11.81 16.95 -0.78
C VAL A 99 -10.78 15.94 -1.30
N PHE A 100 -11.25 14.83 -1.90
CA PHE A 100 -10.34 13.84 -2.49
C PHE A 100 -9.57 14.41 -3.69
N HIS A 101 -10.19 15.25 -4.52
CA HIS A 101 -9.53 15.90 -5.66
C HIS A 101 -8.33 16.75 -5.24
N TYR A 102 -8.42 17.47 -4.11
CA TYR A 102 -7.30 18.26 -3.58
C TYR A 102 -6.35 17.42 -2.72
N ALA A 103 -6.87 16.46 -1.96
CA ALA A 103 -6.04 15.63 -1.08
C ALA A 103 -5.16 14.65 -1.89
N ALA A 104 -5.68 14.04 -2.95
CA ALA A 104 -4.97 13.00 -3.67
C ALA A 104 -3.63 13.47 -4.29
N PRO A 105 -3.49 14.65 -4.93
CA PRO A 105 -2.18 15.16 -5.34
C PRO A 105 -1.21 15.32 -4.18
N ALA A 106 -1.64 15.88 -3.04
CA ALA A 106 -0.82 16.02 -1.85
C ALA A 106 -0.37 14.66 -1.29
N LEU A 107 -1.27 13.67 -1.28
CA LEU A 107 -0.98 12.32 -0.85
C LEU A 107 -0.03 11.58 -1.81
N ILE A 108 -0.12 11.86 -3.14
CA ILE A 108 0.86 11.36 -4.12
C ILE A 108 2.24 11.96 -3.85
N VAL A 109 2.33 13.27 -3.63
CA VAL A 109 3.61 13.92 -3.28
C VAL A 109 4.19 13.29 -2.02
N LEU A 110 3.39 13.12 -0.97
CA LEU A 110 3.82 12.45 0.26
C LEU A 110 4.31 11.02 -0.02
N ALA A 111 3.57 10.26 -0.82
CA ALA A 111 3.95 8.90 -1.20
C ALA A 111 5.27 8.86 -1.99
N LEU A 112 5.48 9.79 -2.92
CA LEU A 112 6.74 9.91 -3.68
C LEU A 112 7.92 10.29 -2.77
N LEU A 113 7.72 11.21 -1.82
CA LEU A 113 8.72 11.52 -0.80
C LEU A 113 9.09 10.27 0.01
N MET A 114 8.10 9.48 0.44
CA MET A 114 8.36 8.22 1.14
C MET A 114 9.18 7.23 0.29
N VAL A 115 8.90 7.13 -1.02
CA VAL A 115 9.67 6.28 -1.95
C VAL A 115 11.13 6.75 -2.04
N VAL A 116 11.36 8.07 -2.13
CA VAL A 116 12.70 8.67 -2.19
C VAL A 116 13.47 8.42 -0.88
N PHE A 117 12.83 8.59 0.27
CA PHE A 117 13.47 8.40 1.57
C PHE A 117 13.55 6.94 2.02
N GLN A 118 12.83 6.02 1.38
CA GLN A 118 12.82 4.60 1.70
C GLN A 118 14.22 3.96 1.84
N PRO A 119 15.23 4.24 0.98
CA PRO A 119 16.57 3.67 1.15
C PRO A 119 17.23 4.08 2.45
N ARG A 120 17.13 5.38 2.80
CA ARG A 120 17.70 5.90 4.06
C ARG A 120 17.03 5.24 5.26
N LEU A 121 15.70 5.11 5.20
CA LEU A 121 14.94 4.43 6.23
C LEU A 121 15.34 2.95 6.39
N GLN A 122 15.51 2.23 5.28
CA GLN A 122 15.96 0.84 5.30
C GLN A 122 17.40 0.69 5.81
N GLN A 123 18.29 1.59 5.44
CA GLN A 123 19.68 1.60 5.97
C GLN A 123 19.69 1.86 7.48
N TRP A 124 18.90 2.80 7.94
CA TRP A 124 18.79 3.11 9.36
C TRP A 124 18.21 1.93 10.16
N VAL A 125 17.19 1.26 9.63
CA VAL A 125 16.63 0.03 10.25
C VAL A 125 17.70 -1.06 10.33
N ARG A 126 18.47 -1.29 9.26
CA ARG A 126 19.56 -2.29 9.24
C ARG A 126 20.68 -1.97 10.23
N ALA A 127 21.13 -0.71 10.28
CA ALA A 127 22.14 -0.27 11.23
C ALA A 127 21.70 -0.49 12.69
N ARG A 128 20.39 -0.45 12.94
CA ARG A 128 19.81 -0.73 14.27
C ARG A 128 19.72 -2.23 14.57
N GLU A 129 19.56 -3.08 13.56
CA GLU A 129 19.61 -4.55 13.70
C GLU A 129 20.98 -5.02 14.23
N GLU A 130 22.06 -4.32 13.84
CA GLU A 130 23.45 -4.65 14.21
C GLU A 130 23.82 -4.24 15.64
N ASN A 131 22.98 -3.44 16.32
CA ASN A 131 23.29 -2.90 17.65
C ASN A 131 22.30 -3.38 18.72
N PRO A 132 22.61 -4.48 19.46
CA PRO A 132 21.69 -5.13 20.41
C PRO A 132 21.27 -4.25 21.60
N GLU A 133 22.09 -3.26 22.00
CA GLU A 133 21.80 -2.39 23.15
C GLU A 133 20.54 -1.54 22.95
N HIS A 134 20.17 -1.21 21.72
CA HIS A 134 18.95 -0.48 21.41
C HIS A 134 17.67 -1.32 21.52
N ALA A 135 17.80 -2.65 21.51
CA ALA A 135 16.68 -3.58 21.63
C ALA A 135 16.07 -3.63 23.05
N LEU A 136 16.81 -3.23 24.07
CA LEU A 136 16.39 -3.31 25.48
C LEU A 136 15.53 -2.11 25.95
N LYS A 137 15.49 -1.00 25.22
CA LYS A 137 14.67 0.18 25.55
C LYS A 137 13.20 0.10 25.10
N ASP A 138 12.77 -1.02 24.55
CA ASP A 138 11.54 -1.15 23.74
C ASP A 138 10.22 -1.29 24.52
N LYS A 139 10.24 -1.29 25.86
CA LYS A 139 9.01 -1.51 26.66
C LYS A 139 8.08 -0.30 26.75
N SER A 140 8.55 0.93 26.52
CA SER A 140 7.76 2.15 26.74
C SER A 140 6.97 2.64 25.53
N HIS A 141 7.23 2.13 24.33
CA HIS A 141 6.66 2.65 23.09
C HIS A 141 5.48 1.84 22.53
N GLY A 142 4.94 0.90 23.28
CA GLY A 142 3.89 -0.01 22.79
C GLY A 142 2.60 0.69 22.36
N LEU A 143 2.18 1.76 23.05
CA LEU A 143 0.99 2.54 22.70
C LEU A 143 1.26 3.39 21.45
N LEU A 144 2.42 4.05 21.39
CA LEU A 144 2.80 4.87 20.23
C LEU A 144 2.84 4.03 18.95
N LEU A 145 3.40 2.81 18.99
CA LEU A 145 3.39 1.88 17.86
C LEU A 145 1.97 1.56 17.41
N VAL A 146 1.06 1.27 18.34
CA VAL A 146 -0.34 0.97 18.02
C VAL A 146 -1.02 2.17 17.36
N VAL A 147 -0.81 3.39 17.89
CA VAL A 147 -1.34 4.64 17.32
C VAL A 147 -0.79 4.89 15.91
N LEU A 148 0.52 4.71 15.72
CA LEU A 148 1.14 4.90 14.40
C LEU A 148 0.64 3.88 13.37
N VAL A 149 0.43 2.63 13.78
CA VAL A 149 -0.16 1.59 12.92
C VAL A 149 -1.62 1.91 12.58
N TYR A 150 -2.39 2.43 13.53
CA TYR A 150 -3.75 2.92 13.29
C TYR A 150 -3.74 4.06 12.26
N LEU A 151 -2.89 5.07 12.44
CA LEU A 151 -2.79 6.19 11.50
C LEU A 151 -2.34 5.74 10.09
N ALA A 152 -1.39 4.80 10.02
CA ALA A 152 -1.01 4.17 8.75
C ALA A 152 -2.18 3.39 8.13
N GLY A 153 -3.04 2.79 8.95
CA GLY A 153 -4.29 2.16 8.53
C GLY A 153 -5.29 3.18 7.96
N VAL A 154 -5.49 4.32 8.65
CA VAL A 154 -6.35 5.42 8.16
C VAL A 154 -5.85 5.92 6.80
N TYR A 155 -4.56 6.20 6.69
CA TYR A 155 -3.95 6.60 5.42
C TYR A 155 -4.19 5.55 4.32
N GLY A 156 -3.96 4.26 4.65
CA GLY A 156 -4.14 3.15 3.71
C GLY A 156 -5.60 2.93 3.32
N GLY A 157 -6.56 3.08 4.23
CA GLY A 157 -7.99 2.97 3.95
C GLY A 157 -8.53 4.14 3.13
N TYR A 158 -7.91 5.33 3.24
CA TYR A 158 -8.32 6.50 2.48
C TYR A 158 -7.71 6.54 1.07
N PHE A 159 -6.41 6.25 0.92
CA PHE A 159 -5.70 6.43 -0.35
C PHE A 159 -4.90 5.20 -0.82
N VAL A 160 -4.54 4.27 0.07
CA VAL A 160 -3.80 3.01 -0.19
C VAL A 160 -2.34 3.19 -0.65
N ALA A 161 -1.97 4.29 -1.32
CA ALA A 161 -0.64 4.49 -1.89
C ALA A 161 0.44 4.59 -0.80
N ALA A 162 1.54 3.85 -0.96
CA ALA A 162 2.71 3.89 -0.07
C ALA A 162 2.47 3.53 1.42
N GLN A 163 1.29 3.04 1.80
CA GLN A 163 1.02 2.56 3.16
C GLN A 163 2.07 1.54 3.63
N GLY A 164 2.49 0.67 2.73
CA GLY A 164 3.49 -0.33 3.05
C GLY A 164 4.87 0.26 3.40
N ILE A 165 5.26 1.36 2.77
CA ILE A 165 6.52 2.05 3.09
C ILE A 165 6.45 2.65 4.49
N LEU A 166 5.32 3.31 4.81
CA LEU A 166 5.05 3.82 6.16
C LEU A 166 5.16 2.72 7.21
N LEU A 167 4.47 1.60 6.98
CA LEU A 167 4.47 0.48 7.92
C LEU A 167 5.86 -0.13 8.08
N VAL A 168 6.63 -0.33 7.00
CA VAL A 168 8.02 -0.82 7.12
C VAL A 168 8.87 0.14 7.95
N GLY A 169 8.68 1.44 7.78
CA GLY A 169 9.37 2.45 8.57
C GLY A 169 9.00 2.37 10.05
N ILE A 170 7.71 2.42 10.35
CA ILE A 170 7.20 2.33 11.73
C ILE A 170 7.65 1.03 12.39
N LEU A 171 7.43 -0.11 11.73
CA LEU A 171 7.79 -1.42 12.26
C LEU A 171 9.30 -1.57 12.45
N GLY A 172 10.10 -1.05 11.50
CA GLY A 172 11.56 -1.08 11.61
C GLY A 172 12.11 -0.24 12.77
N VAL A 173 11.39 0.83 13.15
CA VAL A 173 11.75 1.67 14.31
C VAL A 173 11.41 0.98 15.63
N PHE A 174 10.20 0.42 15.72
CA PHE A 174 9.59 0.00 16.99
C PHE A 174 9.61 -1.50 17.20
N MET A 175 9.98 -2.30 16.20
CA MET A 175 10.07 -3.75 16.32
C MET A 175 11.52 -4.22 16.36
N THR A 176 11.79 -5.21 17.21
CA THR A 176 13.02 -5.99 17.14
C THR A 176 12.93 -7.03 16.02
N GLY A 177 14.03 -7.28 15.31
CA GLY A 177 14.13 -8.28 14.25
C GLY A 177 14.54 -7.70 12.90
N THR A 178 14.52 -8.53 11.88
CA THR A 178 15.03 -8.18 10.56
C THR A 178 14.04 -7.37 9.75
N ILE A 179 14.53 -6.65 8.74
CA ILE A 179 13.69 -5.93 7.77
C ILE A 179 12.72 -6.88 7.05
N GLN A 180 13.07 -8.17 6.91
CA GLN A 180 12.19 -9.19 6.37
C GLN A 180 10.99 -9.46 7.29
N ASN A 181 11.21 -9.45 8.62
CA ASN A 181 10.12 -9.55 9.60
C ASN A 181 9.18 -8.34 9.50
N ALA A 182 9.73 -7.12 9.39
CA ALA A 182 8.94 -5.91 9.19
C ALA A 182 8.13 -5.97 7.87
N ASN A 183 8.74 -6.45 6.78
CA ASN A 183 8.04 -6.66 5.50
C ASN A 183 6.92 -7.71 5.59
N ALA A 184 7.15 -8.80 6.28
CA ALA A 184 6.15 -9.83 6.49
C ALA A 184 4.96 -9.30 7.30
N MET A 185 5.23 -8.57 8.39
CA MET A 185 4.21 -7.92 9.20
C MET A 185 3.43 -6.89 8.39
N LYS A 186 4.13 -6.00 7.66
CA LYS A 186 3.54 -5.02 6.76
C LYS A 186 2.57 -5.68 5.77
N ASN A 187 2.95 -6.79 5.13
CA ASN A 187 2.10 -7.45 4.14
C ASN A 187 0.76 -7.92 4.73
N ILE A 188 0.75 -8.43 5.96
CA ILE A 188 -0.49 -8.82 6.65
C ILE A 188 -1.31 -7.59 7.02
N LEU A 189 -0.69 -6.54 7.57
CA LEU A 189 -1.41 -5.33 7.98
C LEU A 189 -2.02 -4.61 6.78
N VAL A 190 -1.29 -4.50 5.65
CA VAL A 190 -1.80 -3.94 4.39
C VAL A 190 -2.94 -4.78 3.82
N LEU A 191 -2.79 -6.13 3.83
CA LEU A 191 -3.87 -7.03 3.42
C LEU A 191 -5.13 -6.77 4.27
N GLY A 192 -4.98 -6.71 5.60
CA GLY A 192 -6.09 -6.44 6.50
C GLY A 192 -6.80 -5.13 6.19
N VAL A 193 -6.04 -4.04 6.00
CA VAL A 193 -6.61 -2.73 5.61
C VAL A 193 -7.35 -2.81 4.29
N ASN A 194 -6.77 -3.43 3.26
CA ASN A 194 -7.44 -3.56 1.95
C ASN A 194 -8.70 -4.43 2.02
N VAL A 195 -8.71 -5.49 2.84
CA VAL A 195 -9.89 -6.33 3.04
C VAL A 195 -11.02 -5.55 3.69
N VAL A 196 -10.76 -4.82 4.80
CA VAL A 196 -11.81 -4.06 5.48
C VAL A 196 -12.25 -2.84 4.66
N ALA A 197 -11.35 -2.21 3.91
CA ALA A 197 -11.69 -1.14 2.99
C ALA A 197 -12.57 -1.67 1.84
N ALA A 198 -12.18 -2.77 1.19
CA ALA A 198 -12.98 -3.41 0.15
C ALA A 198 -14.36 -3.83 0.66
N ALA A 199 -14.44 -4.42 1.86
CA ALA A 199 -15.72 -4.75 2.48
C ALA A 199 -16.58 -3.50 2.71
N SER A 200 -16.00 -2.39 3.18
CA SER A 200 -16.70 -1.11 3.33
C SER A 200 -17.22 -0.59 1.99
N TYR A 201 -16.41 -0.67 0.92
CA TYR A 201 -16.83 -0.23 -0.42
C TYR A 201 -17.93 -1.12 -1.01
N LEU A 202 -17.86 -2.43 -0.77
CA LEU A 202 -18.91 -3.37 -1.18
C LEU A 202 -20.23 -3.09 -0.48
N LEU A 203 -20.20 -2.73 0.80
CA LEU A 203 -21.42 -2.47 1.58
C LEU A 203 -22.04 -1.10 1.29
N PHE A 204 -21.21 -0.07 1.09
CA PHE A 204 -21.69 1.32 1.05
C PHE A 204 -21.51 2.04 -0.28
N ALA A 205 -20.74 1.47 -1.21
CA ALA A 205 -20.42 2.11 -2.50
C ALA A 205 -20.39 1.13 -3.67
N PHE A 206 -21.18 0.06 -3.63
CA PHE A 206 -21.20 -1.02 -4.65
C PHE A 206 -21.32 -0.49 -6.08
N GLY A 207 -22.22 0.48 -6.31
CA GLY A 207 -22.46 1.09 -7.62
C GLY A 207 -21.32 2.00 -8.12
N ARG A 208 -20.35 2.35 -7.25
CA ARG A 208 -19.17 3.16 -7.61
C ARG A 208 -17.97 2.32 -7.98
N ILE A 209 -18.05 0.99 -7.84
CA ILE A 209 -16.96 0.06 -8.14
C ILE A 209 -16.95 -0.25 -9.64
N ASN A 210 -15.81 -0.05 -10.29
CA ASN A 210 -15.60 -0.54 -11.65
C ASN A 210 -15.15 -1.99 -11.63
N TRP A 211 -16.10 -2.92 -11.78
CA TRP A 211 -15.87 -4.36 -11.66
C TRP A 211 -14.91 -4.93 -12.70
N ALA A 212 -14.88 -4.35 -13.92
CA ALA A 212 -13.91 -4.77 -14.93
C ALA A 212 -12.48 -4.48 -14.47
N VAL A 213 -12.25 -3.28 -13.91
CA VAL A 213 -10.96 -2.91 -13.32
C VAL A 213 -10.60 -3.82 -12.15
N VAL A 214 -11.56 -4.08 -11.24
CA VAL A 214 -11.34 -4.98 -10.09
C VAL A 214 -10.90 -6.37 -10.55
N ALA A 215 -11.61 -6.96 -11.52
CA ALA A 215 -11.29 -8.30 -12.02
C ALA A 215 -9.90 -8.37 -12.64
N ILE A 216 -9.56 -7.39 -13.51
CA ILE A 216 -8.25 -7.34 -14.16
C ILE A 216 -7.13 -7.16 -13.13
N ILE A 217 -7.27 -6.20 -12.20
CA ILE A 217 -6.27 -5.95 -11.16
C ILE A 217 -6.17 -7.16 -10.21
N ALA A 218 -7.28 -7.80 -9.83
CA ALA A 218 -7.25 -8.97 -8.96
C ALA A 218 -6.41 -10.12 -9.54
N VAL A 219 -6.66 -10.47 -10.81
CA VAL A 219 -5.90 -11.53 -11.49
C VAL A 219 -4.44 -11.13 -11.68
N SER A 220 -4.19 -9.95 -12.24
CA SER A 220 -2.84 -9.50 -12.56
C SER A 220 -1.99 -9.25 -11.31
N SER A 221 -2.57 -8.62 -10.27
CA SER A 221 -1.86 -8.39 -9.01
C SER A 221 -1.61 -9.66 -8.21
N LEU A 222 -2.50 -10.67 -8.30
CA LEU A 222 -2.26 -11.99 -7.73
C LEU A 222 -0.99 -12.61 -8.31
N ILE A 223 -0.89 -12.63 -9.65
CA ILE A 223 0.32 -13.11 -10.36
C ILE A 223 1.53 -12.28 -9.94
N GLY A 224 1.40 -10.96 -9.95
CA GLY A 224 2.45 -10.03 -9.53
C GLY A 224 2.89 -10.24 -8.07
N GLY A 225 1.96 -10.47 -7.15
CA GLY A 225 2.24 -10.74 -5.74
C GLY A 225 3.02 -12.04 -5.53
N VAL A 226 2.69 -13.11 -6.29
CA VAL A 226 3.45 -14.36 -6.30
C VAL A 226 4.87 -14.12 -6.83
N ILE A 227 5.02 -13.41 -7.95
CA ILE A 227 6.33 -13.06 -8.52
C ILE A 227 7.12 -12.21 -7.51
N GLY A 228 6.53 -11.14 -6.98
CA GLY A 228 7.17 -10.24 -6.02
C GLY A 228 7.64 -10.95 -4.76
N SER A 229 6.85 -11.85 -4.21
CA SER A 229 7.22 -12.60 -3.01
C SER A 229 8.36 -13.61 -3.25
N LYS A 230 8.47 -14.18 -4.46
CA LYS A 230 9.51 -15.16 -4.83
C LYS A 230 10.78 -14.50 -5.40
N VAL A 231 10.61 -13.57 -6.32
CA VAL A 231 11.70 -12.99 -7.11
C VAL A 231 12.05 -11.57 -6.64
N GLY A 232 11.13 -10.89 -5.97
CA GLY A 232 11.27 -9.49 -5.58
C GLY A 232 12.49 -9.19 -4.71
N ARG A 233 12.97 -10.18 -3.96
CA ARG A 233 14.23 -10.09 -3.20
C ARG A 233 15.46 -9.93 -4.11
N ARG A 234 15.36 -10.31 -5.40
CA ARG A 234 16.43 -10.24 -6.42
C ARG A 234 16.25 -9.04 -7.36
N LEU A 235 15.07 -8.41 -7.36
CA LEU A 235 14.82 -7.24 -8.20
C LEU A 235 15.62 -6.05 -7.67
N SER A 236 16.20 -5.29 -8.59
CA SER A 236 16.96 -4.09 -8.27
C SER A 236 16.05 -3.02 -7.64
N PRO A 237 16.22 -2.67 -6.36
CA PRO A 237 15.40 -1.67 -5.70
C PRO A 237 15.39 -0.29 -6.39
N PRO A 238 16.51 0.20 -6.98
CA PRO A 238 16.52 1.45 -7.73
C PRO A 238 15.57 1.44 -8.94
N VAL A 239 15.53 0.33 -9.70
CA VAL A 239 14.64 0.22 -10.88
C VAL A 239 13.17 0.28 -10.45
N LEU A 240 12.79 -0.48 -9.41
CA LEU A 240 11.42 -0.44 -8.89
C LEU A 240 11.02 0.96 -8.45
N ARG A 241 11.90 1.68 -7.75
CA ARG A 241 11.65 3.06 -7.31
C ARG A 241 11.58 4.03 -8.47
N GLY A 242 12.44 3.88 -9.48
CA GLY A 242 12.42 4.72 -10.68
C GLY A 242 11.09 4.61 -11.42
N VAL A 243 10.56 3.40 -11.60
CA VAL A 243 9.23 3.17 -12.21
C VAL A 243 8.13 3.80 -11.38
N ILE A 244 8.11 3.59 -10.06
CA ILE A 244 7.12 4.17 -9.16
C ILE A 244 7.16 5.70 -9.24
N PHE A 245 8.36 6.28 -9.20
CA PHE A 245 8.56 7.73 -9.22
C PHE A 245 8.08 8.34 -10.54
N ALA A 246 8.45 7.75 -11.67
CA ALA A 246 8.03 8.22 -12.99
C ALA A 246 6.49 8.18 -13.14
N LEU A 247 5.87 7.06 -12.78
CA LEU A 247 4.41 6.92 -12.86
C LEU A 247 3.68 7.84 -11.88
N GLY A 248 4.22 8.03 -10.68
CA GLY A 248 3.67 8.96 -9.69
C GLY A 248 3.72 10.43 -10.16
N LEU A 249 4.81 10.83 -10.85
CA LEU A 249 4.89 12.15 -11.46
C LEU A 249 3.88 12.33 -12.60
N VAL A 250 3.67 11.31 -13.41
CA VAL A 250 2.64 11.31 -14.46
C VAL A 250 1.25 11.50 -13.84
N ALA A 251 0.91 10.75 -12.76
CA ALA A 251 -0.36 10.92 -12.07
C ALA A 251 -0.54 12.33 -11.52
N LEU A 252 0.50 12.84 -10.87
CA LEU A 252 0.49 14.19 -10.30
C LEU A 252 0.24 15.24 -11.40
N GLY A 253 0.93 15.12 -12.55
CA GLY A 253 0.74 15.99 -13.70
C GLY A 253 -0.71 15.96 -14.23
N PHE A 254 -1.29 14.78 -14.42
CA PHE A 254 -2.69 14.62 -14.83
C PHE A 254 -3.67 15.24 -13.83
N MET A 255 -3.45 15.01 -12.53
CA MET A 255 -4.36 15.53 -11.51
C MET A 255 -4.27 17.07 -11.40
N ILE A 256 -3.07 17.63 -11.43
CA ILE A 256 -2.88 19.09 -11.42
C ILE A 256 -3.50 19.71 -12.70
N ALA A 257 -3.27 19.13 -13.87
CA ALA A 257 -3.86 19.61 -15.10
C ALA A 257 -5.41 19.61 -15.07
N ASN A 258 -6.02 18.64 -14.38
CA ASN A 258 -7.47 18.58 -14.20
C ASN A 258 -7.99 19.56 -13.13
N LEU A 259 -7.15 19.95 -12.14
CA LEU A 259 -7.52 20.97 -11.14
C LEU A 259 -7.48 22.42 -11.69
N LEU A 260 -6.70 22.62 -12.75
CA LEU A 260 -6.54 23.95 -13.40
C LEU A 260 -7.56 24.22 -14.51
N LYS A 261 -8.37 23.22 -14.86
CA LYS A 261 -9.48 23.33 -15.82
C LYS A 261 -10.80 23.61 -15.11
#